data_a96658b5a8377cdd71f4b731fe20a7a6
#
_entry.id   a96658b5a8377cdd71f4b731fe20a7a6
#
_cell.length_a   1.000
_cell.length_b   1.000
_cell.length_c   1.000
_cell.angle_alpha   90.00
_cell.angle_beta   90.00
_cell.angle_gamma   90.00
#
_symmetry.space_group_name_H-M   'P 1'
#
loop_
_entity.id
_entity.type
_entity.pdbx_description
1 polymer ?
#
loop_
_entity_poly.entity_id
_entity_poly.type
_entity_poly.pdbx_seq_one_letter_code
_entity_poly.pdbx_strand_id
1 'polypeptide(L)'
;MTAKSEFKVSMEDRKQTYVIIPAYNEETRVRPVIEAIADMGFKIILVNDGSSDGTLDVLKDVQMKYPENIFIYSHIINRGVGLAMQTGFEAVLKYNPKYIVNIDADGQHSVDDLERVLEPLIAGRAEAVIGVRSLKDMPKSKNFGNSVMNILTHIFYGVNVSDSQTGFRALTRSALDKISINAQGYLISSEFIREINDNNIPFEEVTIETIYTPETQAKGTNYKVGIKILFTMIRHKLFD
;
A
#
# COMPACT_ATOMS: atom_id res chain seq x y z
N MET A 1 25.01 2.62 0.95
CA MET A 1 24.53 3.86 1.59
C MET A 1 23.73 4.60 0.53
N THR A 2 22.43 4.45 0.52
CA THR A 2 21.52 5.27 -0.30
C THR A 2 21.51 6.67 0.33
N ALA A 3 21.81 7.70 -0.47
CA ALA A 3 21.71 9.08 -0.03
C ALA A 3 20.27 9.30 0.49
N LYS A 4 20.13 9.71 1.76
CA LYS A 4 18.85 10.20 2.26
C LYS A 4 18.46 11.38 1.38
N SER A 5 17.28 11.31 0.77
CA SER A 5 16.74 12.42 -0.01
C SER A 5 16.67 13.66 0.87
N GLU A 6 17.20 14.80 0.39
CA GLU A 6 17.03 16.10 1.05
C GLU A 6 15.61 16.65 0.86
N PHE A 7 14.78 15.96 0.05
CA PHE A 7 13.40 16.37 -0.18
C PHE A 7 12.56 16.18 1.08
N LYS A 8 11.90 17.26 1.48
CA LYS A 8 10.95 17.26 2.60
C LYS A 8 9.58 17.70 2.11
N VAL A 9 8.59 16.90 2.41
CA VAL A 9 7.18 17.24 2.14
C VAL A 9 6.80 18.46 3.01
N SER A 10 6.19 19.48 2.39
CA SER A 10 5.72 20.66 3.11
C SER A 10 4.63 20.29 4.13
N MET A 11 4.47 21.09 5.20
CA MET A 11 3.39 20.87 6.18
C MET A 11 2.00 20.97 5.53
N GLU A 12 1.85 21.78 4.48
CA GLU A 12 0.60 21.89 3.74
C GLU A 12 0.28 20.60 2.96
N ASP A 13 1.28 20.06 2.24
CA ASP A 13 1.08 18.80 1.49
C ASP A 13 0.87 17.62 2.45
N ARG A 14 1.52 17.59 3.63
CA ARG A 14 1.27 16.54 4.64
C ARG A 14 -0.18 16.55 5.15
N LYS A 15 -0.75 17.73 5.42
CA LYS A 15 -2.15 17.86 5.85
C LYS A 15 -3.15 17.43 4.76
N GLN A 16 -2.75 17.49 3.51
CA GLN A 16 -3.56 17.08 2.34
C GLN A 16 -3.22 15.65 1.87
N THR A 17 -2.29 14.96 2.55
CA THR A 17 -1.91 13.57 2.29
C THR A 17 -2.59 12.65 3.30
N TYR A 18 -3.23 11.61 2.79
CA TYR A 18 -3.87 10.58 3.60
C TYR A 18 -3.18 9.24 3.39
N VAL A 19 -2.75 8.63 4.49
CA VAL A 19 -2.12 7.30 4.49
C VAL A 19 -3.17 6.26 4.87
N ILE A 20 -3.47 5.34 3.96
CA ILE A 20 -4.40 4.22 4.18
C ILE A 20 -3.61 3.05 4.72
N ILE A 21 -4.04 2.52 5.87
CA ILE A 21 -3.41 1.38 6.55
C ILE A 21 -4.48 0.32 6.84
N PRO A 22 -4.58 -0.74 6.02
CA PRO A 22 -5.39 -1.89 6.35
C PRO A 22 -4.71 -2.72 7.44
N ALA A 23 -5.45 -3.13 8.47
CA ALA A 23 -4.95 -3.91 9.60
C ALA A 23 -5.84 -5.11 9.90
N TYR A 24 -5.24 -6.29 10.03
CA TYR A 24 -5.89 -7.52 10.46
C TYR A 24 -4.99 -8.33 11.37
N ASN A 25 -5.33 -8.42 12.65
CA ASN A 25 -4.55 -9.11 13.69
C ASN A 25 -3.09 -8.61 13.75
N GLU A 26 -2.94 -7.30 13.95
CA GLU A 26 -1.66 -6.60 14.02
C GLU A 26 -1.45 -5.87 15.37
N GLU A 27 -2.10 -6.35 16.44
CA GLU A 27 -2.09 -5.76 17.78
C GLU A 27 -0.69 -5.33 18.25
N THR A 28 0.31 -6.17 18.00
CA THR A 28 1.69 -5.95 18.52
C THR A 28 2.55 -5.04 17.64
N ARG A 29 2.15 -4.76 16.38
CA ARG A 29 3.01 -4.10 15.40
C ARG A 29 2.46 -2.79 14.85
N VAL A 30 1.15 -2.64 14.84
CA VAL A 30 0.52 -1.51 14.16
C VAL A 30 0.75 -0.17 14.87
N ARG A 31 0.85 -0.15 16.20
CA ARG A 31 1.01 1.09 16.99
C ARG A 31 2.23 1.92 16.54
N PRO A 32 3.47 1.40 16.53
CA PRO A 32 4.64 2.20 16.17
C PRO A 32 4.57 2.75 14.73
N VAL A 33 3.96 2.02 13.81
CA VAL A 33 3.76 2.48 12.42
C VAL A 33 2.83 3.69 12.40
N ILE A 34 1.68 3.61 13.07
CA ILE A 34 0.68 4.68 13.09
C ILE A 34 1.23 5.92 13.78
N GLU A 35 1.84 5.77 14.95
CA GLU A 35 2.39 6.89 15.72
C GLU A 35 3.49 7.62 14.94
N ALA A 36 4.41 6.89 14.30
CA ALA A 36 5.45 7.50 13.49
C ALA A 36 4.88 8.33 12.32
N ILE A 37 3.85 7.83 11.63
CA ILE A 37 3.20 8.55 10.53
C ILE A 37 2.44 9.78 11.06
N ALA A 38 1.73 9.66 12.19
CA ALA A 38 1.00 10.76 12.81
C ALA A 38 1.95 11.88 13.32
N ASP A 39 3.10 11.50 13.90
CA ASP A 39 4.13 12.44 14.35
C ASP A 39 4.76 13.22 13.19
N MET A 40 4.80 12.64 11.99
CA MET A 40 5.19 13.36 10.77
C MET A 40 4.11 14.36 10.29
N GLY A 41 2.91 14.34 10.87
CA GLY A 41 1.82 15.27 10.56
C GLY A 41 0.92 14.84 9.39
N PHE A 42 0.99 13.59 8.95
CA PHE A 42 0.09 13.03 7.95
C PHE A 42 -1.28 12.69 8.53
N LYS A 43 -2.30 12.66 7.68
CA LYS A 43 -3.62 12.10 7.99
C LYS A 43 -3.64 10.60 7.74
N ILE A 44 -4.40 9.84 8.53
CA ILE A 44 -4.37 8.37 8.47
C ILE A 44 -5.80 7.83 8.42
N ILE A 45 -6.07 6.98 7.43
CA ILE A 45 -7.28 6.16 7.34
C ILE A 45 -6.91 4.74 7.76
N LEU A 46 -7.34 4.35 8.95
CA LEU A 46 -7.15 2.99 9.46
C LEU A 46 -8.35 2.13 9.10
N VAL A 47 -8.11 0.98 8.48
CA VAL A 47 -9.17 0.02 8.18
C VAL A 47 -8.92 -1.27 8.95
N ASN A 48 -9.64 -1.46 10.06
CA ASN A 48 -9.64 -2.72 10.78
C ASN A 48 -10.48 -3.75 10.02
N ASP A 49 -9.85 -4.77 9.48
CA ASP A 49 -10.52 -5.80 8.67
C ASP A 49 -11.07 -6.95 9.54
N GLY A 50 -11.89 -6.61 10.55
CA GLY A 50 -12.54 -7.59 11.41
C GLY A 50 -11.55 -8.39 12.26
N SER A 51 -10.55 -7.72 12.84
CA SER A 51 -9.57 -8.36 13.73
C SER A 51 -10.23 -9.05 14.92
N SER A 52 -9.68 -10.18 15.33
CA SER A 52 -10.11 -10.99 16.48
C SER A 52 -9.21 -10.84 17.71
N ASP A 53 -8.08 -10.14 17.58
CA ASP A 53 -7.16 -9.77 18.65
C ASP A 53 -7.42 -8.33 19.14
N GLY A 54 -6.50 -7.78 19.95
CA GLY A 54 -6.58 -6.40 20.47
C GLY A 54 -6.30 -5.30 19.45
N THR A 55 -6.19 -5.59 18.14
CA THR A 55 -5.87 -4.58 17.11
C THR A 55 -6.80 -3.37 17.18
N LEU A 56 -8.13 -3.58 17.22
CA LEU A 56 -9.09 -2.47 17.22
C LEU A 56 -8.92 -1.57 18.45
N ASP A 57 -8.61 -2.13 19.61
CA ASP A 57 -8.41 -1.34 20.83
C ASP A 57 -7.13 -0.51 20.73
N VAL A 58 -6.04 -1.08 20.16
CA VAL A 58 -4.82 -0.33 19.85
C VAL A 58 -5.11 0.84 18.90
N LEU A 59 -5.91 0.61 17.84
CA LEU A 59 -6.26 1.69 16.89
C LEU A 59 -7.03 2.82 17.59
N LYS A 60 -8.00 2.50 18.46
CA LYS A 60 -8.76 3.49 19.21
C LYS A 60 -7.89 4.29 20.18
N ASP A 61 -6.96 3.62 20.88
CA ASP A 61 -6.01 4.29 21.76
C ASP A 61 -5.17 5.32 21.02
N VAL A 62 -4.64 4.95 19.84
CA VAL A 62 -3.82 5.87 19.05
C VAL A 62 -4.69 6.99 18.49
N GLN A 63 -5.93 6.72 18.07
CA GLN A 63 -6.87 7.77 17.65
C GLN A 63 -7.13 8.79 18.76
N MET A 64 -7.29 8.36 20.01
CA MET A 64 -7.45 9.28 21.15
C MET A 64 -6.23 10.20 21.34
N LYS A 65 -5.04 9.72 21.02
CA LYS A 65 -3.81 10.52 21.07
C LYS A 65 -3.70 11.51 19.91
N TYR A 66 -4.23 11.16 18.72
CA TYR A 66 -4.13 11.97 17.49
C TYR A 66 -5.54 12.16 16.84
N PRO A 67 -6.52 12.77 17.55
CA PRO A 67 -7.92 12.80 17.13
C PRO A 67 -8.16 13.56 15.81
N GLU A 68 -7.31 14.54 15.50
CA GLU A 68 -7.41 15.34 14.28
C GLU A 68 -6.77 14.65 13.05
N ASN A 69 -5.96 13.60 13.28
CA ASN A 69 -5.18 12.98 12.21
C ASN A 69 -5.65 11.58 11.86
N ILE A 70 -6.34 10.87 12.75
CA ILE A 70 -6.64 9.44 12.60
C ILE A 70 -8.14 9.20 12.50
N PHE A 71 -8.53 8.46 11.45
CA PHE A 71 -9.91 8.08 11.16
C PHE A 71 -9.99 6.56 11.04
N ILE A 72 -10.86 5.92 11.83
CA ILE A 72 -11.00 4.46 11.90
C ILE A 72 -12.28 4.01 11.19
N TYR A 73 -12.13 3.01 10.32
CA TYR A 73 -13.20 2.24 9.70
C TYR A 73 -13.03 0.78 10.08
N SER A 74 -14.13 0.07 10.39
CA SER A 74 -14.06 -1.31 10.85
C SER A 74 -15.05 -2.19 10.09
N HIS A 75 -14.57 -3.34 9.63
CA HIS A 75 -15.42 -4.44 9.18
C HIS A 75 -15.85 -5.29 10.39
N ILE A 76 -17.03 -5.89 10.32
CA ILE A 76 -17.54 -6.80 11.37
C ILE A 76 -16.79 -8.14 11.30
N ILE A 77 -16.39 -8.57 10.09
CA ILE A 77 -15.67 -9.82 9.83
C ILE A 77 -14.50 -9.54 8.88
N ASN A 78 -13.51 -10.41 8.88
CA ASN A 78 -12.40 -10.34 7.92
C ASN A 78 -12.94 -10.52 6.49
N ARG A 79 -12.69 -9.54 5.63
CA ARG A 79 -13.07 -9.52 4.22
C ARG A 79 -11.87 -9.60 3.28
N GLY A 80 -10.66 -9.56 3.84
CA GLY A 80 -9.39 -9.60 3.13
C GLY A 80 -8.86 -8.24 2.71
N VAL A 81 -7.55 -8.16 2.53
CA VAL A 81 -6.81 -6.91 2.27
C VAL A 81 -7.38 -6.10 1.08
N GLY A 82 -7.87 -6.76 0.03
CA GLY A 82 -8.46 -6.07 -1.12
C GLY A 82 -9.68 -5.23 -0.74
N LEU A 83 -10.63 -5.81 0.00
CA LEU A 83 -11.81 -5.08 0.45
C LEU A 83 -11.51 -4.06 1.55
N ALA A 84 -10.50 -4.31 2.39
CA ALA A 84 -10.04 -3.31 3.35
C ALA A 84 -9.44 -2.09 2.64
N MET A 85 -8.63 -2.31 1.60
CA MET A 85 -8.11 -1.23 0.77
C MET A 85 -9.21 -0.46 0.03
N GLN A 86 -10.19 -1.16 -0.55
CA GLN A 86 -11.34 -0.52 -1.19
C GLN A 86 -12.07 0.40 -0.19
N THR A 87 -12.35 -0.11 1.01
CA THR A 87 -12.95 0.71 2.09
C THR A 87 -12.08 1.93 2.41
N GLY A 88 -10.76 1.79 2.43
CA GLY A 88 -9.82 2.90 2.62
C GLY A 88 -9.91 3.95 1.51
N PHE A 89 -9.94 3.53 0.25
CA PHE A 89 -10.10 4.43 -0.90
C PHE A 89 -11.47 5.14 -0.90
N GLU A 90 -12.55 4.44 -0.60
CA GLU A 90 -13.88 5.05 -0.48
C GLU A 90 -13.95 6.03 0.69
N ALA A 91 -13.31 5.69 1.81
CA ALA A 91 -13.29 6.53 3.00
C ALA A 91 -12.51 7.83 2.76
N VAL A 92 -11.34 7.74 2.14
CA VAL A 92 -10.47 8.90 1.94
C VAL A 92 -11.09 9.96 1.03
N LEU A 93 -11.93 9.56 0.08
CA LEU A 93 -12.63 10.48 -0.83
C LEU A 93 -13.52 11.50 -0.07
N LYS A 94 -14.01 11.16 1.13
CA LYS A 94 -14.81 12.05 1.97
C LYS A 94 -14.05 13.28 2.49
N TYR A 95 -12.72 13.20 2.48
CA TYR A 95 -11.83 14.23 3.03
C TYR A 95 -11.15 15.08 1.97
N ASN A 96 -11.47 14.85 0.69
CA ASN A 96 -10.90 15.57 -0.47
C ASN A 96 -9.36 15.63 -0.44
N PRO A 97 -8.67 14.48 -0.42
CA PRO A 97 -7.22 14.41 -0.35
C PRO A 97 -6.57 14.96 -1.62
N LYS A 98 -5.36 15.50 -1.51
CA LYS A 98 -4.51 15.82 -2.67
C LYS A 98 -3.66 14.61 -3.07
N TYR A 99 -3.12 13.93 -2.05
CA TYR A 99 -2.31 12.72 -2.22
C TYR A 99 -2.83 11.61 -1.32
N ILE A 100 -2.75 10.39 -1.81
CA ILE A 100 -3.14 9.18 -1.10
C ILE A 100 -1.96 8.23 -1.11
N VAL A 101 -1.61 7.69 0.05
CA VAL A 101 -0.57 6.66 0.16
C VAL A 101 -1.19 5.43 0.81
N ASN A 102 -0.87 4.24 0.35
CA ASN A 102 -1.16 3.03 1.11
C ASN A 102 0.14 2.38 1.59
N ILE A 103 0.11 1.87 2.83
CA ILE A 103 1.23 1.19 3.48
C ILE A 103 0.67 0.05 4.35
N ASP A 104 1.42 -1.06 4.44
CA ASP A 104 1.00 -2.20 5.26
C ASP A 104 1.22 -1.93 6.76
N ALA A 105 0.32 -2.49 7.61
CA ALA A 105 0.34 -2.31 9.06
C ALA A 105 1.46 -3.09 9.79
N ASP A 106 2.15 -4.01 9.11
CA ASP A 106 3.06 -4.99 9.71
C ASP A 106 4.47 -4.48 10.01
N GLY A 107 4.75 -3.20 9.67
CA GLY A 107 6.03 -2.55 9.92
C GLY A 107 7.17 -3.01 9.00
N GLN A 108 6.87 -3.68 7.89
CA GLN A 108 7.90 -4.07 6.92
C GLN A 108 8.39 -2.90 6.06
N HIS A 109 7.65 -1.82 5.97
CA HIS A 109 8.01 -0.62 5.21
C HIS A 109 8.51 0.48 6.15
N SER A 110 9.62 1.12 5.79
CA SER A 110 10.10 2.30 6.51
C SER A 110 9.13 3.47 6.29
N VAL A 111 8.65 4.07 7.37
CA VAL A 111 7.81 5.28 7.30
C VAL A 111 8.59 6.50 6.78
N ASP A 112 9.92 6.50 6.90
CA ASP A 112 10.78 7.55 6.35
C ASP A 112 10.70 7.62 4.81
N ASP A 113 10.29 6.55 4.15
CA ASP A 113 10.12 6.51 2.69
C ASP A 113 8.85 7.23 2.21
N LEU A 114 7.94 7.63 3.11
CA LEU A 114 6.73 8.39 2.73
C LEU A 114 7.08 9.66 1.95
N GLU A 115 8.09 10.39 2.38
CA GLU A 115 8.51 11.62 1.71
C GLU A 115 9.08 11.34 0.31
N ARG A 116 9.84 10.24 0.16
CA ARG A 116 10.42 9.83 -1.14
C ARG A 116 9.36 9.36 -2.12
N VAL A 117 8.37 8.62 -1.63
CA VAL A 117 7.25 8.12 -2.45
C VAL A 117 6.32 9.26 -2.88
N LEU A 118 6.19 10.32 -2.09
CA LEU A 118 5.39 11.50 -2.40
C LEU A 118 6.11 12.49 -3.34
N GLU A 119 7.44 12.48 -3.38
CA GLU A 119 8.23 13.45 -4.12
C GLU A 119 7.86 13.51 -5.62
N PRO A 120 7.74 12.41 -6.39
CA PRO A 120 7.35 12.47 -7.80
C PRO A 120 5.96 13.05 -8.03
N LEU A 121 5.02 12.79 -7.10
CA LEU A 121 3.66 13.33 -7.19
C LEU A 121 3.64 14.83 -6.93
N ILE A 122 4.37 15.29 -5.90
CA ILE A 122 4.43 16.72 -5.53
C ILE A 122 5.16 17.52 -6.61
N ALA A 123 6.19 16.93 -7.23
CA ALA A 123 6.92 17.53 -8.34
C ALA A 123 6.15 17.51 -9.67
N GLY A 124 4.98 16.85 -9.73
CA GLY A 124 4.15 16.76 -10.94
C GLY A 124 4.74 15.90 -12.05
N ARG A 125 5.71 15.01 -11.74
CA ARG A 125 6.31 14.09 -12.71
C ARG A 125 5.49 12.83 -12.92
N ALA A 126 4.71 12.42 -11.91
CA ALA A 126 3.87 11.24 -11.94
C ALA A 126 2.50 11.52 -11.27
N GLU A 127 1.49 10.74 -11.60
CA GLU A 127 0.20 10.69 -10.92
C GLU A 127 0.08 9.44 -10.01
N ALA A 128 0.95 8.45 -10.21
CA ALA A 128 1.07 7.26 -9.36
C ALA A 128 2.54 6.96 -9.05
N VAL A 129 2.80 6.35 -7.89
CA VAL A 129 4.12 5.86 -7.49
C VAL A 129 4.00 4.44 -6.96
N ILE A 130 4.91 3.59 -7.39
CA ILE A 130 5.06 2.21 -6.93
C ILE A 130 6.36 2.13 -6.14
N GLY A 131 6.27 1.77 -4.85
CA GLY A 131 7.45 1.50 -4.03
C GLY A 131 8.10 0.19 -4.45
N VAL A 132 9.39 0.19 -4.73
CA VAL A 132 10.15 -0.98 -5.13
C VAL A 132 11.08 -1.41 -4.01
N ARG A 133 10.88 -2.62 -3.50
CA ARG A 133 11.72 -3.18 -2.44
C ARG A 133 13.11 -3.51 -2.97
N SER A 134 14.14 -3.20 -2.19
CA SER A 134 15.52 -3.56 -2.53
C SER A 134 15.68 -5.08 -2.65
N LEU A 135 16.04 -5.56 -3.83
CA LEU A 135 16.29 -6.98 -4.08
C LEU A 135 17.47 -7.53 -3.27
N LYS A 136 18.39 -6.66 -2.82
CA LYS A 136 19.57 -7.05 -2.04
C LYS A 136 19.19 -7.56 -0.64
N ASP A 137 18.13 -7.01 -0.08
CA ASP A 137 17.68 -7.29 1.27
C ASP A 137 16.56 -8.35 1.30
N MET A 138 16.03 -8.71 0.11
CA MET A 138 14.93 -9.64 -0.02
C MET A 138 15.41 -11.10 0.07
N PRO A 139 14.77 -11.97 0.91
CA PRO A 139 15.04 -13.39 0.92
C PRO A 139 14.88 -14.02 -0.47
N LYS A 140 15.79 -14.93 -0.86
CA LYS A 140 15.84 -15.51 -2.22
C LYS A 140 14.52 -16.13 -2.68
N SER A 141 13.77 -16.76 -1.78
CA SER A 141 12.45 -17.35 -2.08
C SER A 141 11.39 -16.30 -2.40
N LYS A 142 11.38 -15.17 -1.67
CA LYS A 142 10.48 -14.04 -1.92
C LYS A 142 10.86 -13.31 -3.21
N ASN A 143 12.15 -13.15 -3.48
CA ASN A 143 12.66 -12.56 -4.72
C ASN A 143 12.23 -13.38 -5.95
N PHE A 144 12.38 -14.71 -5.92
CA PHE A 144 11.91 -15.57 -7.00
C PHE A 144 10.40 -15.44 -7.23
N GLY A 145 9.59 -15.49 -6.16
CA GLY A 145 8.14 -15.31 -6.25
C GLY A 145 7.75 -13.95 -6.84
N ASN A 146 8.41 -12.88 -6.40
CA ASN A 146 8.18 -11.53 -6.93
C ASN A 146 8.54 -11.44 -8.42
N SER A 147 9.68 -12.01 -8.83
CA SER A 147 10.10 -12.03 -10.23
C SER A 147 9.10 -12.75 -11.13
N VAL A 148 8.57 -13.89 -10.68
CA VAL A 148 7.51 -14.61 -11.41
C VAL A 148 6.27 -13.72 -11.54
N MET A 149 5.83 -13.05 -10.46
CA MET A 149 4.66 -12.17 -10.50
C MET A 149 4.87 -10.96 -11.41
N ASN A 150 6.08 -10.38 -11.45
CA ASN A 150 6.41 -9.28 -12.37
C ASN A 150 6.31 -9.73 -13.83
N ILE A 151 6.84 -10.94 -14.16
CA ILE A 151 6.73 -11.52 -15.51
C ILE A 151 5.27 -11.75 -15.89
N LEU A 152 4.47 -12.30 -14.97
CA LEU A 152 3.05 -12.50 -15.21
C LEU A 152 2.31 -11.17 -15.41
N THR A 153 2.60 -10.16 -14.60
CA THR A 153 2.05 -8.81 -14.75
C THR A 153 2.37 -8.25 -16.13
N HIS A 154 3.61 -8.40 -16.59
CA HIS A 154 3.99 -7.97 -17.93
C HIS A 154 3.22 -8.74 -19.04
N ILE A 155 3.15 -10.07 -18.96
CA ILE A 155 2.46 -10.89 -19.97
C ILE A 155 0.95 -10.58 -20.02
N PHE A 156 0.32 -10.39 -18.88
CA PHE A 156 -1.14 -10.22 -18.82
C PHE A 156 -1.59 -8.77 -19.02
N TYR A 157 -0.83 -7.80 -18.53
CA TYR A 157 -1.23 -6.38 -18.54
C TYR A 157 -0.32 -5.47 -19.37
N GLY A 158 0.77 -5.99 -19.96
CA GLY A 158 1.68 -5.22 -20.82
C GLY A 158 2.56 -4.23 -20.07
N VAL A 159 2.57 -4.23 -18.73
CA VAL A 159 3.31 -3.27 -17.90
C VAL A 159 4.59 -3.87 -17.36
N ASN A 160 5.69 -3.17 -17.51
CA ASN A 160 6.94 -3.51 -16.85
C ASN A 160 7.04 -2.79 -15.51
N VAL A 161 7.04 -3.55 -14.43
CA VAL A 161 7.27 -3.05 -13.07
C VAL A 161 8.31 -3.91 -12.35
N SER A 162 9.10 -3.28 -11.51
CA SER A 162 10.17 -3.94 -10.76
C SER A 162 9.64 -4.66 -9.51
N ASP A 163 8.51 -4.24 -8.94
CA ASP A 163 7.86 -4.86 -7.78
C ASP A 163 6.33 -4.75 -7.86
N SER A 164 5.70 -5.72 -8.51
CA SER A 164 4.24 -5.74 -8.67
C SER A 164 3.47 -6.04 -7.38
N GLN A 165 4.13 -6.57 -6.37
CA GLN A 165 3.49 -7.09 -5.16
C GLN A 165 3.67 -6.18 -3.93
N THR A 166 4.33 -5.03 -4.07
CA THR A 166 4.48 -4.08 -2.97
C THR A 166 3.13 -3.55 -2.49
N GLY A 167 2.97 -3.39 -1.18
CA GLY A 167 1.84 -2.68 -0.57
C GLY A 167 2.06 -1.18 -0.46
N PHE A 168 3.28 -0.68 -0.70
CA PHE A 168 3.61 0.73 -0.57
C PHE A 168 3.45 1.46 -1.90
N ARG A 169 2.41 2.26 -2.02
CA ARG A 169 2.06 2.98 -3.24
C ARG A 169 1.50 4.34 -2.92
N ALA A 170 1.61 5.27 -3.88
CA ALA A 170 0.99 6.58 -3.74
C ALA A 170 0.26 6.99 -5.03
N LEU A 171 -0.77 7.80 -4.88
CA LEU A 171 -1.60 8.34 -5.95
C LEU A 171 -1.88 9.82 -5.71
N THR A 172 -2.03 10.56 -6.79
CA THR A 172 -2.76 11.82 -6.74
C THR A 172 -4.26 11.57 -6.65
N ARG A 173 -5.03 12.56 -6.23
CA ARG A 173 -6.50 12.52 -6.27
C ARG A 173 -7.01 12.26 -7.69
N SER A 174 -6.44 12.90 -8.69
CA SER A 174 -6.77 12.71 -10.10
C SER A 174 -6.61 11.26 -10.56
N ALA A 175 -5.53 10.60 -10.13
CA ALA A 175 -5.31 9.19 -10.43
C ALA A 175 -6.34 8.29 -9.72
N LEU A 176 -6.62 8.55 -8.44
CA LEU A 176 -7.62 7.78 -7.69
C LEU A 176 -9.01 7.87 -8.32
N ASP A 177 -9.40 9.02 -8.85
CA ASP A 177 -10.70 9.21 -9.50
C ASP A 177 -10.85 8.43 -10.83
N LYS A 178 -9.71 8.02 -11.44
CA LYS A 178 -9.69 7.27 -12.71
C LYS A 178 -9.67 5.74 -12.49
N ILE A 179 -9.20 5.26 -11.34
CA ILE A 179 -9.04 3.82 -11.08
C ILE A 179 -10.28 3.23 -10.40
N SER A 180 -10.58 1.98 -10.73
CA SER A 180 -11.65 1.20 -10.11
C SER A 180 -11.08 -0.11 -9.58
N ILE A 181 -10.88 -0.20 -8.26
CA ILE A 181 -10.31 -1.37 -7.61
C ILE A 181 -11.44 -2.21 -7.01
N ASN A 182 -11.64 -3.39 -7.58
CA ASN A 182 -12.68 -4.33 -7.18
C ASN A 182 -12.13 -5.70 -6.76
N ALA A 183 -10.82 -5.91 -6.88
CA ALA A 183 -10.20 -7.19 -6.62
C ALA A 183 -10.22 -7.59 -5.15
N GLN A 184 -10.43 -8.87 -4.91
CA GLN A 184 -10.40 -9.47 -3.59
C GLN A 184 -9.01 -10.00 -3.24
N GLY A 185 -8.61 -9.84 -1.97
CA GLY A 185 -7.35 -10.36 -1.44
C GLY A 185 -6.12 -9.77 -2.14
N TYR A 186 -5.13 -10.61 -2.39
CA TYR A 186 -3.84 -10.20 -2.97
C TYR A 186 -3.90 -9.79 -4.45
N LEU A 187 -5.01 -10.01 -5.13
CA LEU A 187 -5.21 -9.57 -6.51
C LEU A 187 -5.21 -8.06 -6.67
N ILE A 188 -5.49 -7.32 -5.59
CA ILE A 188 -5.46 -5.86 -5.58
C ILE A 188 -4.15 -5.30 -6.10
N SER A 189 -3.02 -5.98 -5.84
CA SER A 189 -1.70 -5.54 -6.30
C SER A 189 -1.57 -5.55 -7.82
N SER A 190 -2.06 -6.60 -8.45
CA SER A 190 -2.03 -6.72 -9.92
C SER A 190 -3.10 -5.86 -10.58
N GLU A 191 -4.28 -5.74 -9.97
CA GLU A 191 -5.35 -4.87 -10.47
C GLU A 191 -4.94 -3.40 -10.44
N PHE A 192 -4.28 -2.95 -9.39
CA PHE A 192 -3.76 -1.58 -9.30
C PHE A 192 -2.84 -1.23 -10.48
N ILE A 193 -1.94 -2.15 -10.85
CA ILE A 193 -1.03 -1.95 -11.99
C ILE A 193 -1.80 -1.97 -13.31
N ARG A 194 -2.78 -2.87 -13.45
CA ARG A 194 -3.67 -2.89 -14.62
C ARG A 194 -4.40 -1.55 -14.76
N GLU A 195 -5.05 -1.07 -13.70
CA GLU A 195 -5.79 0.18 -13.71
C GLU A 195 -4.91 1.39 -14.07
N ILE A 196 -3.66 1.44 -13.57
CA ILE A 196 -2.70 2.47 -13.95
C ILE A 196 -2.44 2.43 -15.46
N ASN A 197 -2.24 1.24 -16.02
CA ASN A 197 -1.96 1.07 -17.45
C ASN A 197 -3.18 1.40 -18.32
N ASP A 198 -4.34 0.84 -18.00
CA ASP A 198 -5.55 0.95 -18.80
C ASP A 198 -6.07 2.39 -18.84
N ASN A 199 -5.84 3.15 -17.77
CA ASN A 199 -6.18 4.58 -17.70
C ASN A 199 -5.04 5.52 -18.13
N ASN A 200 -3.91 4.99 -18.65
CA ASN A 200 -2.73 5.75 -19.06
C ASN A 200 -2.23 6.71 -17.97
N ILE A 201 -2.22 6.29 -16.71
CA ILE A 201 -1.76 7.09 -15.58
C ILE A 201 -0.22 7.10 -15.57
N PRO A 202 0.43 8.27 -15.68
CA PRO A 202 1.89 8.35 -15.60
C PRO A 202 2.36 7.93 -14.20
N PHE A 203 3.31 6.99 -14.13
CA PHE A 203 3.84 6.49 -12.87
C PHE A 203 5.37 6.47 -12.83
N GLU A 204 5.91 6.58 -11.62
CA GLU A 204 7.33 6.37 -11.32
C GLU A 204 7.51 5.24 -10.30
N GLU A 205 8.66 4.57 -10.36
CA GLU A 205 9.09 3.59 -9.38
C GLU A 205 10.09 4.24 -8.42
N VAL A 206 9.87 4.09 -7.12
CA VAL A 206 10.75 4.62 -6.07
C VAL A 206 11.25 3.47 -5.20
N THR A 207 12.57 3.33 -5.09
CA THR A 207 13.17 2.32 -4.21
C THR A 207 12.87 2.65 -2.75
N ILE A 208 12.28 1.69 -2.03
CA ILE A 208 11.93 1.78 -0.62
C ILE A 208 12.77 0.81 0.22
N GLU A 209 12.93 1.16 1.48
CA GLU A 209 13.61 0.31 2.46
C GLU A 209 12.62 -0.70 3.05
N THR A 210 13.06 -1.97 3.13
CA THR A 210 12.25 -3.05 3.69
C THR A 210 12.89 -3.59 4.97
N ILE A 211 12.12 -3.62 6.04
CA ILE A 211 12.55 -4.10 7.35
C ILE A 211 12.15 -5.57 7.47
N TYR A 212 13.12 -6.47 7.45
CA TYR A 212 12.90 -7.89 7.63
C TYR A 212 13.23 -8.30 9.08
N THR A 213 12.20 -8.65 9.84
CA THR A 213 12.36 -9.32 11.14
C THR A 213 12.10 -10.83 10.99
N PRO A 214 12.51 -11.68 11.94
CA PRO A 214 12.19 -13.12 11.90
C PRO A 214 10.68 -13.39 11.74
N GLU A 215 9.83 -12.60 12.41
CA GLU A 215 8.38 -12.73 12.36
C GLU A 215 7.83 -12.34 10.98
N THR A 216 8.38 -11.28 10.37
CA THR A 216 7.92 -10.80 9.05
C THR A 216 8.41 -11.69 7.92
N GLN A 217 9.52 -12.42 8.11
CA GLN A 217 9.99 -13.42 7.15
C GLN A 217 9.04 -14.63 7.06
N ALA A 218 8.38 -15.01 8.16
CA ALA A 218 7.41 -16.11 8.19
C ALA A 218 6.08 -15.75 7.50
N LYS A 219 5.75 -14.46 7.39
CA LYS A 219 4.57 -13.96 6.66
C LYS A 219 4.93 -13.73 5.18
N GLY A 220 3.97 -13.92 4.33
CA GLY A 220 4.10 -13.62 2.90
C GLY A 220 3.27 -14.55 2.04
N THR A 221 3.17 -14.21 0.76
CA THR A 221 2.45 -14.99 -0.24
C THR A 221 3.09 -16.35 -0.41
N ASN A 222 2.41 -17.42 -0.02
CA ASN A 222 2.87 -18.77 -0.28
C ASN A 222 2.55 -19.16 -1.75
N TYR A 223 3.17 -20.25 -2.25
CA TYR A 223 2.99 -20.71 -3.62
C TYR A 223 1.51 -20.96 -4.01
N LYS A 224 0.65 -21.36 -3.05
CA LYS A 224 -0.78 -21.58 -3.30
C LYS A 224 -1.51 -20.26 -3.61
N VAL A 225 -1.14 -19.18 -2.93
CA VAL A 225 -1.67 -17.85 -3.23
C VAL A 225 -1.20 -17.37 -4.60
N GLY A 226 0.08 -17.57 -4.94
CA GLY A 226 0.63 -17.27 -6.27
C GLY A 226 -0.13 -17.99 -7.40
N ILE A 227 -0.42 -19.28 -7.22
CA ILE A 227 -1.23 -20.07 -8.18
C ILE A 227 -2.65 -19.50 -8.30
N LYS A 228 -3.29 -19.13 -7.19
CA LYS A 228 -4.63 -18.53 -7.20
C LYS A 228 -4.65 -17.20 -7.97
N ILE A 229 -3.64 -16.37 -7.75
CA ILE A 229 -3.47 -15.11 -8.48
C ILE A 229 -3.34 -15.38 -9.97
N LEU A 230 -2.48 -16.32 -10.38
CA LEU A 230 -2.28 -16.70 -11.78
C LEU A 230 -3.60 -17.16 -12.44
N PHE A 231 -4.33 -18.06 -11.80
CA PHE A 231 -5.63 -18.51 -12.34
C PHE A 231 -6.63 -17.37 -12.51
N THR A 232 -6.65 -16.42 -11.59
CA THR A 232 -7.56 -15.28 -11.69
C THR A 232 -7.13 -14.31 -12.80
N MET A 233 -5.82 -14.07 -12.97
CA MET A 233 -5.31 -13.27 -14.10
C MET A 233 -5.66 -13.90 -15.45
N ILE A 234 -5.53 -15.23 -15.57
CA ILE A 234 -5.94 -15.98 -16.79
C ILE A 234 -7.43 -15.79 -17.04
N ARG A 235 -8.26 -15.96 -16.00
CA ARG A 235 -9.72 -15.81 -16.13
C ARG A 235 -10.10 -14.42 -16.61
N HIS A 236 -9.56 -13.36 -16.00
CA HIS A 236 -9.84 -11.99 -16.43
C HIS A 236 -9.44 -11.74 -17.89
N LYS A 237 -8.29 -12.26 -18.33
CA LYS A 237 -7.85 -12.05 -19.72
C LYS A 237 -8.69 -12.80 -20.76
N LEU A 238 -9.35 -13.88 -20.38
CA LEU A 238 -10.13 -14.73 -21.30
C LEU A 238 -11.63 -14.39 -21.32
N PHE A 239 -12.15 -13.74 -20.28
CA PHE A 239 -13.60 -13.60 -20.08
C PHE A 239 -14.06 -12.16 -19.80
N ASP A 240 -13.13 -11.20 -19.64
CA ASP A 240 -13.37 -9.76 -19.59
C ASP A 240 -12.74 -9.06 -20.80
#